data_e79224485e5d44c07ad48eef135a0959
#
_entry.id   e79224485e5d44c07ad48eef135a0959
#
_cell.length_a   1.000
_cell.length_b   1.000
_cell.length_c   1.000
_cell.angle_alpha   90.00
_cell.angle_beta   90.00
_cell.angle_gamma   90.00
#
_symmetry.space_group_name_H-M   'P 1'
#
loop_
_entity.id
_entity.type
_entity.pdbx_description
1 polymer ?
#
loop_
_entity_poly.entity_id
_entity_poly.type
_entity_poly.pdbx_seq_one_letter_code
_entity_poly.pdbx_strand_id
1 'polypeptide(L)'
;NIIDIQVKIKLELVGLREHADKLPAQISGGMKKRAGLARALALDPKILFYDEPSAGLDPVTSAEIDQLIIDLTKKLGVTSVVVTHEMDSAFTIADRMVMLDKGRVLKIDTRDAFDAIRTVADDATEGMTVDDLLIRQFLRGDPIGPITQRREDTNYADDLLNTADPQITRSPAVQATRRSG
;
A
#
# COMPACT_ATOMS: atom_id res chain seq x y z
N ASN A 1 -5.95 -31.05 19.56
CA ASN A 1 -5.64 -30.17 20.69
C ASN A 1 -6.25 -28.79 20.49
N ILE A 2 -6.19 -27.85 21.46
CA ILE A 2 -6.78 -26.50 21.34
C ILE A 2 -6.16 -25.73 20.16
N ILE A 3 -4.85 -25.87 19.95
CA ILE A 3 -4.14 -25.22 18.84
C ILE A 3 -4.70 -25.67 17.49
N ASP A 4 -4.94 -26.96 17.30
CA ASP A 4 -5.48 -27.48 16.03
C ASP A 4 -6.89 -26.95 15.75
N ILE A 5 -7.69 -26.80 16.81
CA ILE A 5 -9.03 -26.17 16.68
C ILE A 5 -8.90 -24.72 16.25
N GLN A 6 -8.02 -23.95 16.89
CA GLN A 6 -7.78 -22.55 16.52
C GLN A 6 -7.28 -22.41 15.08
N VAL A 7 -6.33 -23.24 14.66
CA VAL A 7 -5.84 -23.24 13.27
C VAL A 7 -6.99 -23.50 12.28
N LYS A 8 -7.82 -24.52 12.55
CA LYS A 8 -8.97 -24.84 11.68
C LYS A 8 -9.96 -23.68 11.60
N ILE A 9 -10.26 -23.02 12.73
CA ILE A 9 -11.15 -21.85 12.75
C ILE A 9 -10.58 -20.71 11.89
N LYS A 10 -9.28 -20.39 12.04
CA LYS A 10 -8.67 -19.30 11.27
C LYS A 10 -8.58 -19.62 9.78
N LEU A 11 -8.31 -20.86 9.42
CA LEU A 11 -8.34 -21.30 8.02
C LEU A 11 -9.75 -21.28 7.43
N GLU A 12 -10.77 -21.64 8.21
CA GLU A 12 -12.18 -21.55 7.80
C GLU A 12 -12.58 -20.09 7.49
N LEU A 13 -12.19 -19.14 8.36
CA LEU A 13 -12.49 -17.70 8.17
C LEU A 13 -11.98 -17.14 6.85
N VAL A 14 -10.90 -17.71 6.30
CA VAL A 14 -10.31 -17.28 5.03
C VAL A 14 -10.58 -18.25 3.86
N GLY A 15 -11.43 -19.24 4.06
CA GLY A 15 -11.81 -20.23 3.03
C GLY A 15 -10.70 -21.21 2.65
N LEU A 16 -9.80 -21.54 3.58
CA LEU A 16 -8.67 -22.46 3.34
C LEU A 16 -8.74 -23.78 4.13
N ARG A 17 -9.85 -24.08 4.76
CA ARG A 17 -10.00 -25.30 5.59
C ARG A 17 -9.61 -26.57 4.86
N GLU A 18 -10.08 -26.75 3.63
CA GLU A 18 -9.82 -27.92 2.77
C GLU A 18 -8.35 -28.04 2.32
N HIS A 19 -7.57 -26.98 2.60
CA HIS A 19 -6.18 -26.87 2.18
C HIS A 19 -5.19 -26.82 3.35
N ALA A 20 -5.65 -27.19 4.55
CA ALA A 20 -4.87 -27.10 5.78
C ALA A 20 -3.56 -27.91 5.73
N ASP A 21 -3.56 -29.04 5.01
CA ASP A 21 -2.42 -29.97 4.92
C ASP A 21 -1.49 -29.66 3.73
N LYS A 22 -1.82 -28.63 2.91
CA LYS A 22 -0.97 -28.26 1.77
C LYS A 22 0.22 -27.41 2.19
N LEU A 23 1.35 -27.66 1.57
CA LEU A 23 2.54 -26.81 1.73
C LEU A 23 2.36 -25.49 0.97
N PRO A 24 3.02 -24.39 1.39
CA PRO A 24 2.95 -23.10 0.70
C PRO A 24 3.32 -23.15 -0.79
N ALA A 25 4.16 -24.09 -1.20
CA ALA A 25 4.52 -24.29 -2.61
C ALA A 25 3.39 -24.94 -3.44
N GLN A 26 2.39 -25.52 -2.81
CA GLN A 26 1.28 -26.25 -3.43
C GLN A 26 0.00 -25.40 -3.55
N ILE A 27 0.03 -24.15 -3.12
CA ILE A 27 -1.12 -23.24 -3.12
C ILE A 27 -0.87 -22.02 -4.01
N SER A 28 -1.96 -21.45 -4.55
CA SER A 28 -1.91 -20.27 -5.44
C SER A 28 -1.46 -18.98 -4.71
N GLY A 29 -1.18 -17.94 -5.48
CA GLY A 29 -0.86 -16.61 -4.92
C GLY A 29 -1.96 -16.07 -4.00
N GLY A 30 -3.20 -16.10 -4.45
CA GLY A 30 -4.36 -15.70 -3.64
C GLY A 30 -4.53 -16.54 -2.37
N MET A 31 -4.33 -17.86 -2.46
CA MET A 31 -4.35 -18.72 -1.27
C MET A 31 -3.23 -18.38 -0.28
N LYS A 32 -2.03 -18.02 -0.76
CA LYS A 32 -0.95 -17.53 0.11
C LYS A 32 -1.31 -16.25 0.83
N LYS A 33 -1.95 -15.29 0.13
CA LYS A 33 -2.47 -14.06 0.75
C LYS A 33 -3.51 -14.38 1.83
N ARG A 34 -4.48 -15.25 1.55
CA ARG A 34 -5.49 -15.73 2.53
C ARG A 34 -4.85 -16.43 3.73
N ALA A 35 -3.82 -17.26 3.53
CA ALA A 35 -3.08 -17.88 4.63
C ALA A 35 -2.34 -16.84 5.49
N GLY A 36 -1.80 -15.79 4.87
CA GLY A 36 -1.24 -14.62 5.57
C GLY A 36 -2.27 -13.92 6.47
N LEU A 37 -3.51 -13.74 5.98
CA LEU A 37 -4.62 -13.22 6.76
C LEU A 37 -4.97 -14.13 7.95
N ALA A 38 -5.08 -15.43 7.72
CA ALA A 38 -5.34 -16.40 8.81
C ALA A 38 -4.28 -16.31 9.90
N ARG A 39 -3.01 -16.16 9.52
CA ARG A 39 -1.89 -15.97 10.45
C ARG A 39 -2.02 -14.67 11.23
N ALA A 40 -2.39 -13.55 10.59
CA ALA A 40 -2.59 -12.26 11.25
C ALA A 40 -3.74 -12.31 12.27
N LEU A 41 -4.76 -13.13 12.00
CA LEU A 41 -5.90 -13.35 12.89
C LEU A 41 -5.61 -14.31 14.07
N ALA A 42 -4.45 -14.94 14.15
CA ALA A 42 -4.17 -16.00 15.12
C ALA A 42 -4.32 -15.56 16.59
N LEU A 43 -4.05 -14.29 16.89
CA LEU A 43 -4.12 -13.71 18.23
C LEU A 43 -5.38 -12.89 18.49
N ASP A 44 -6.41 -13.02 17.66
CA ASP A 44 -7.67 -12.25 17.75
C ASP A 44 -7.45 -10.75 17.92
N PRO A 45 -6.70 -10.10 17.00
CA PRO A 45 -6.38 -8.67 17.09
C PRO A 45 -7.63 -7.80 16.95
N LYS A 46 -7.60 -6.61 17.56
CA LYS A 46 -8.65 -5.60 17.38
C LYS A 46 -8.40 -4.70 16.16
N ILE A 47 -7.16 -4.62 15.71
CA ILE A 47 -6.73 -3.81 14.57
C ILE A 47 -5.87 -4.70 13.66
N LEU A 48 -6.17 -4.69 12.37
CA LEU A 48 -5.42 -5.38 11.33
C LEU A 48 -4.83 -4.36 10.37
N PHE A 49 -3.55 -4.51 10.08
CA PHE A 49 -2.84 -3.74 9.06
C PHE A 49 -2.60 -4.62 7.85
N TYR A 50 -2.96 -4.12 6.69
CA TYR A 50 -2.74 -4.77 5.39
C TYR A 50 -1.82 -3.88 4.56
N ASP A 51 -0.77 -4.47 4.03
CA ASP A 51 0.15 -3.81 3.11
C ASP A 51 0.05 -4.49 1.75
N GLU A 52 -0.54 -3.79 0.78
CA GLU A 52 -0.78 -4.27 -0.59
C GLU A 52 -1.40 -5.69 -0.62
N PRO A 53 -2.59 -5.88 -0.05
CA PRO A 53 -3.15 -7.24 0.13
C PRO A 53 -3.44 -7.95 -1.19
N SER A 54 -3.84 -7.21 -2.24
CA SER A 54 -4.21 -7.72 -3.57
C SER A 54 -3.08 -7.67 -4.58
N ALA A 55 -1.95 -7.04 -4.25
CA ALA A 55 -0.85 -6.82 -5.20
C ALA A 55 -0.34 -8.12 -5.86
N GLY A 56 -0.23 -8.08 -7.19
CA GLY A 56 0.26 -9.19 -8.00
C GLY A 56 -0.74 -10.32 -8.25
N LEU A 57 -2.03 -10.08 -7.97
CA LEU A 57 -3.12 -10.99 -8.27
C LEU A 57 -3.86 -10.54 -9.54
N ASP A 58 -4.59 -11.45 -10.16
CA ASP A 58 -5.53 -11.11 -11.23
C ASP A 58 -6.75 -10.35 -10.65
N PRO A 59 -7.49 -9.60 -11.49
CA PRO A 59 -8.59 -8.75 -11.00
C PRO A 59 -9.69 -9.50 -10.24
N VAL A 60 -9.99 -10.74 -10.63
CA VAL A 60 -11.03 -11.53 -9.94
C VAL A 60 -10.55 -11.94 -8.55
N THR A 61 -9.34 -12.48 -8.46
CA THR A 61 -8.73 -12.86 -7.18
C THR A 61 -8.51 -11.65 -6.27
N SER A 62 -8.16 -10.46 -6.82
CA SER A 62 -8.07 -9.20 -6.07
C SER A 62 -9.42 -8.84 -5.45
N ALA A 63 -10.51 -8.84 -6.23
CA ALA A 63 -11.84 -8.58 -5.74
C ALA A 63 -12.29 -9.58 -4.64
N GLU A 64 -11.89 -10.85 -4.73
CA GLU A 64 -12.14 -11.83 -3.69
C GLU A 64 -11.39 -11.51 -2.37
N ILE A 65 -10.17 -10.99 -2.44
CA ILE A 65 -9.40 -10.54 -1.27
C ILE A 65 -10.07 -9.32 -0.64
N ASP A 66 -10.50 -8.35 -1.45
CA ASP A 66 -11.21 -7.16 -0.99
C ASP A 66 -12.50 -7.52 -0.26
N GLN A 67 -13.30 -8.42 -0.84
CA GLN A 67 -14.52 -8.92 -0.19
C GLN A 67 -14.22 -9.66 1.11
N LEU A 68 -13.14 -10.46 1.15
CA LEU A 68 -12.71 -11.15 2.35
C LEU A 68 -12.33 -10.15 3.48
N ILE A 69 -11.63 -9.07 3.16
CA ILE A 69 -11.28 -8.02 4.13
C ILE A 69 -12.55 -7.37 4.69
N ILE A 70 -13.52 -7.02 3.83
CA ILE A 70 -14.81 -6.47 4.24
C ILE A 70 -15.55 -7.43 5.17
N ASP A 71 -15.63 -8.69 4.79
CA ASP A 71 -16.33 -9.73 5.56
C ASP A 71 -15.69 -9.97 6.94
N LEU A 72 -14.37 -10.05 6.99
CA LEU A 72 -13.63 -10.22 8.26
C LEU A 72 -13.81 -9.00 9.16
N THR A 73 -13.73 -7.78 8.59
CA THR A 73 -13.95 -6.54 9.33
C THR A 73 -15.32 -6.52 9.99
N LYS A 74 -16.38 -6.87 9.22
CA LYS A 74 -17.76 -6.91 9.72
C LYS A 74 -18.01 -8.05 10.70
N LYS A 75 -17.58 -9.28 10.38
CA LYS A 75 -17.86 -10.47 11.18
C LYS A 75 -17.12 -10.48 12.51
N LEU A 76 -15.88 -9.96 12.52
CA LEU A 76 -15.03 -9.98 13.72
C LEU A 76 -15.07 -8.67 14.50
N GLY A 77 -15.67 -7.59 13.96
CA GLY A 77 -15.70 -6.27 14.58
C GLY A 77 -14.30 -5.66 14.75
N VAL A 78 -13.36 -6.01 13.86
CA VAL A 78 -11.99 -5.48 13.89
C VAL A 78 -11.90 -4.17 13.10
N THR A 79 -10.92 -3.33 13.42
CA THR A 79 -10.57 -2.17 12.60
C THR A 79 -9.53 -2.59 11.57
N SER A 80 -9.82 -2.38 10.29
CA SER A 80 -8.91 -2.67 9.19
C SER A 80 -8.25 -1.38 8.69
N VAL A 81 -6.92 -1.37 8.61
CA VAL A 81 -6.13 -0.30 7.99
C VAL A 81 -5.43 -0.90 6.77
N VAL A 82 -5.79 -0.44 5.59
CA VAL A 82 -5.29 -0.98 4.31
C VAL A 82 -4.42 0.06 3.64
N VAL A 83 -3.18 -0.30 3.31
CA VAL A 83 -2.29 0.49 2.47
C VAL A 83 -2.32 -0.13 1.07
N THR A 84 -2.70 0.66 0.08
CA THR A 84 -2.73 0.21 -1.32
C THR A 84 -2.61 1.40 -2.28
N HIS A 85 -2.11 1.13 -3.47
CA HIS A 85 -2.13 2.04 -4.61
C HIS A 85 -3.17 1.62 -5.67
N GLU A 86 -3.89 0.53 -5.44
CA GLU A 86 -4.97 0.04 -6.31
C GLU A 86 -6.27 0.76 -5.96
N MET A 87 -6.67 1.72 -6.81
CA MET A 87 -7.80 2.59 -6.51
C MET A 87 -9.14 1.86 -6.46
N ASP A 88 -9.34 0.86 -7.32
CA ASP A 88 -10.57 0.06 -7.30
C ASP A 88 -10.76 -0.66 -5.97
N SER A 89 -9.70 -1.27 -5.44
CA SER A 89 -9.69 -1.88 -4.11
C SER A 89 -9.92 -0.83 -3.01
N ALA A 90 -9.21 0.30 -3.07
CA ALA A 90 -9.37 1.37 -2.08
C ALA A 90 -10.82 1.86 -1.98
N PHE A 91 -11.47 2.15 -3.12
CA PHE A 91 -12.88 2.58 -3.16
C PHE A 91 -13.87 1.47 -2.80
N THR A 92 -13.50 0.21 -2.99
CA THR A 92 -14.35 -0.94 -2.61
C THR A 92 -14.35 -1.17 -1.10
N ILE A 93 -13.17 -1.10 -0.46
CA ILE A 93 -12.99 -1.50 0.95
C ILE A 93 -13.28 -0.34 1.91
N ALA A 94 -12.90 0.89 1.56
CA ALA A 94 -12.78 1.97 2.52
C ALA A 94 -14.12 2.60 2.94
N ASP A 95 -14.27 2.85 4.24
CA ASP A 95 -15.23 3.81 4.82
C ASP A 95 -14.60 5.22 4.84
N ARG A 96 -13.31 5.29 5.19
CA ARG A 96 -12.50 6.52 5.22
C ARG A 96 -11.18 6.29 4.51
N MET A 97 -10.67 7.34 3.89
CA MET A 97 -9.42 7.31 3.15
C MET A 97 -8.44 8.35 3.67
N VAL A 98 -7.16 8.04 3.53
CA VAL A 98 -6.05 8.93 3.84
C VAL A 98 -5.13 8.96 2.63
N MET A 99 -4.88 10.15 2.09
CA MET A 99 -3.90 10.32 1.02
C MET A 99 -2.58 10.83 1.59
N LEU A 100 -1.51 10.10 1.28
CA LEU A 100 -0.14 10.44 1.67
C LEU A 100 0.67 10.86 0.44
N ASP A 101 1.47 11.92 0.57
CA ASP A 101 2.43 12.34 -0.45
C ASP A 101 3.69 12.89 0.21
N LYS A 102 4.86 12.41 -0.19
CA LYS A 102 6.18 12.87 0.30
C LYS A 102 6.25 12.97 1.83
N GLY A 103 5.75 11.96 2.54
CA GLY A 103 5.80 11.87 3.99
C GLY A 103 4.79 12.75 4.74
N ARG A 104 3.88 13.46 4.04
CA ARG A 104 2.81 14.23 4.67
C ARG A 104 1.43 13.71 4.29
N VAL A 105 0.46 13.94 5.15
CA VAL A 105 -0.95 13.68 4.89
C VAL A 105 -1.51 14.85 4.09
N LEU A 106 -2.05 14.58 2.90
CA LEU A 106 -2.73 15.59 2.07
C LEU A 106 -4.17 15.77 2.54
N LYS A 107 -4.89 14.65 2.79
CA LYS A 107 -6.29 14.67 3.19
C LYS A 107 -6.64 13.41 3.97
N ILE A 108 -7.55 13.57 4.93
CA ILE A 108 -8.25 12.49 5.64
C ILE A 108 -9.74 12.78 5.53
N ASP A 109 -10.50 11.91 4.88
CA ASP A 109 -11.94 12.13 4.71
C ASP A 109 -12.69 10.82 4.45
N THR A 110 -13.97 10.88 4.23
CA THR A 110 -14.79 9.75 3.78
C THR A 110 -14.44 9.35 2.35
N ARG A 111 -14.72 8.10 1.99
CA ARG A 111 -14.62 7.61 0.61
C ARG A 111 -15.38 8.53 -0.37
N ASP A 112 -16.60 8.95 -0.01
CA ASP A 112 -17.44 9.77 -0.87
C ASP A 112 -16.84 11.17 -1.11
N ALA A 113 -16.15 11.75 -0.12
CA ALA A 113 -15.43 13.02 -0.30
C ALA A 113 -14.24 12.88 -1.27
N PHE A 114 -13.53 11.75 -1.25
CA PHE A 114 -12.49 11.46 -2.24
C PHE A 114 -13.07 11.19 -3.63
N ASP A 115 -14.21 10.51 -3.72
CA ASP A 115 -14.90 10.29 -5.00
C ASP A 115 -15.40 11.59 -5.61
N ALA A 116 -15.89 12.52 -4.79
CA ALA A 116 -16.25 13.86 -5.24
C ALA A 116 -15.07 14.60 -5.89
N ILE A 117 -13.86 14.51 -5.29
CA ILE A 117 -12.63 15.08 -5.88
C ILE A 117 -12.29 14.38 -7.21
N ARG A 118 -12.33 13.04 -7.23
CA ARG A 118 -12.02 12.23 -8.41
C ARG A 118 -12.89 12.55 -9.60
N THR A 119 -14.17 12.81 -9.36
CA THR A 119 -15.19 13.01 -10.41
C THR A 119 -15.32 14.44 -10.91
N VAL A 120 -14.59 15.42 -10.33
CA VAL A 120 -14.57 16.80 -10.84
C VAL A 120 -14.11 16.81 -12.31
N ALA A 121 -14.87 17.45 -13.18
CA ALA A 121 -14.53 17.57 -14.59
C ALA A 121 -13.28 18.45 -14.80
N ASP A 122 -12.61 18.29 -15.95
CA ASP A 122 -11.34 18.99 -16.20
C ASP A 122 -11.51 20.51 -16.32
N ASP A 123 -12.65 20.96 -16.81
CA ASP A 123 -13.06 22.35 -16.94
C ASP A 123 -13.59 22.97 -15.63
N ALA A 124 -13.80 22.16 -14.59
CA ALA A 124 -14.36 22.57 -13.30
C ALA A 124 -13.33 22.57 -12.15
N THR A 125 -12.05 22.59 -12.47
CA THR A 125 -10.96 22.56 -11.46
C THR A 125 -10.63 23.93 -10.88
N GLU A 126 -11.26 25.00 -11.37
CA GLU A 126 -11.06 26.36 -10.86
C GLU A 126 -11.49 26.44 -9.38
N GLY A 127 -10.57 26.90 -8.53
CA GLY A 127 -10.81 26.99 -7.08
C GLY A 127 -10.42 25.74 -6.28
N MET A 128 -9.99 24.64 -6.90
CA MET A 128 -9.41 23.50 -6.19
C MET A 128 -8.07 23.88 -5.58
N THR A 129 -7.80 23.32 -4.39
CA THR A 129 -6.48 23.48 -3.75
C THR A 129 -5.42 22.64 -4.49
N VAL A 130 -4.15 22.97 -4.30
CA VAL A 130 -3.04 22.18 -4.86
C VAL A 130 -3.10 20.73 -4.39
N ASP A 131 -3.46 20.51 -3.13
CA ASP A 131 -3.59 19.15 -2.58
C ASP A 131 -4.76 18.41 -3.22
N ASP A 132 -5.90 19.04 -3.47
CA ASP A 132 -7.03 18.39 -4.17
C ASP A 132 -6.68 18.05 -5.63
N LEU A 133 -5.91 18.89 -6.31
CA LEU A 133 -5.43 18.60 -7.68
C LEU A 133 -4.46 17.41 -7.71
N LEU A 134 -3.57 17.30 -6.70
CA LEU A 134 -2.69 16.13 -6.52
C LEU A 134 -3.50 14.86 -6.27
N ILE A 135 -4.47 14.92 -5.36
CA ILE A 135 -5.37 13.83 -5.04
C ILE A 135 -6.13 13.40 -6.29
N ARG A 136 -6.74 14.34 -7.00
CA ARG A 136 -7.50 14.09 -8.23
C ARG A 136 -6.65 13.38 -9.28
N GLN A 137 -5.45 13.89 -9.57
CA GLN A 137 -4.53 13.28 -10.53
C GLN A 137 -4.21 11.83 -10.14
N PHE A 138 -3.89 11.59 -8.87
CA PHE A 138 -3.55 10.24 -8.39
C PHE A 138 -4.73 9.29 -8.51
N LEU A 139 -5.93 9.70 -8.04
CA LEU A 139 -7.13 8.88 -8.04
C LEU A 139 -7.62 8.51 -9.46
N ARG A 140 -7.36 9.37 -10.44
CA ARG A 140 -7.73 9.13 -11.85
C ARG A 140 -6.66 8.38 -12.63
N GLY A 141 -5.41 8.37 -12.14
CA GLY A 141 -4.26 7.86 -12.88
C GLY A 141 -3.89 8.76 -14.07
N ASP A 142 -4.19 10.07 -14.02
CA ASP A 142 -3.92 11.01 -15.10
C ASP A 142 -2.40 11.13 -15.34
N PRO A 143 -1.90 10.93 -16.57
CA PRO A 143 -0.47 10.96 -16.85
C PRO A 143 0.14 12.37 -16.77
N ILE A 144 -0.69 13.42 -16.91
CA ILE A 144 -0.27 14.84 -16.89
C ILE A 144 -0.96 15.53 -15.73
N GLY A 145 -0.19 16.27 -14.92
CA GLY A 145 -0.71 17.05 -13.79
C GLY A 145 0.35 17.40 -12.76
N PRO A 146 -0.04 17.95 -11.61
CA PRO A 146 0.90 18.47 -10.61
C PRO A 146 1.93 17.44 -10.10
N ILE A 147 1.58 16.15 -10.06
CA ILE A 147 2.51 15.08 -9.63
C ILE A 147 3.64 14.92 -10.65
N THR A 148 3.31 14.88 -11.94
CA THR A 148 4.29 14.68 -13.02
C THR A 148 5.12 15.94 -13.26
N GLN A 149 4.51 17.13 -13.24
CA GLN A 149 5.23 18.40 -13.33
C GLN A 149 6.29 18.55 -12.23
N ARG A 150 5.97 18.22 -10.98
CA ARG A 150 6.94 18.21 -9.87
C ARG A 150 8.12 17.27 -10.07
N ARG A 151 7.99 16.19 -10.87
CA ARG A 151 9.09 15.28 -11.21
C ARG A 151 10.00 15.87 -12.29
N GLU A 152 9.46 16.64 -13.21
CA GLU A 152 10.22 17.34 -14.25
C GLU A 152 11.03 18.51 -13.67
N ASP A 153 10.46 19.22 -12.69
CA ASP A 153 11.13 20.32 -11.98
C ASP A 153 12.25 19.85 -11.03
N THR A 154 12.20 18.59 -10.59
CA THR A 154 13.29 18.00 -9.80
C THR A 154 14.37 17.51 -10.77
N ASN A 155 15.33 18.37 -11.07
CA ASN A 155 16.46 18.01 -11.90
C ASN A 155 17.30 16.97 -11.14
N TYR A 156 17.17 15.69 -11.51
CA TYR A 156 17.85 14.56 -10.85
C TYR A 156 19.38 14.76 -10.77
N ALA A 157 19.92 15.53 -11.70
CA ALA A 157 21.33 15.95 -11.68
C ALA A 157 21.64 16.89 -10.50
N ASP A 158 20.75 17.81 -10.16
CA ASP A 158 20.96 18.75 -9.05
C ASP A 158 20.80 18.04 -7.69
N ASP A 159 19.89 17.09 -7.56
CA ASP A 159 19.78 16.25 -6.36
C ASP A 159 21.01 15.35 -6.17
N LEU A 160 21.56 14.76 -7.23
CA LEU A 160 22.80 13.98 -7.17
C LEU A 160 24.03 14.85 -6.82
N LEU A 161 24.08 16.08 -7.31
CA LEU A 161 25.18 17.00 -7.04
C LEU A 161 25.09 17.66 -5.66
N ASN A 162 23.85 17.89 -5.16
CA ASN A 162 23.62 18.50 -3.85
C ASN A 162 23.64 17.48 -2.70
N THR A 163 23.43 16.17 -2.96
CA THR A 163 23.59 15.10 -1.97
C THR A 163 25.00 14.54 -1.87
N ALA A 164 25.92 14.98 -2.72
CA ALA A 164 27.35 14.74 -2.52
C ALA A 164 27.85 15.59 -1.33
N ASP A 165 27.62 15.10 -0.11
CA ASP A 165 28.14 15.70 1.12
C ASP A 165 29.66 15.88 0.96
N PRO A 166 30.20 17.13 1.05
CA PRO A 166 31.64 17.39 0.91
C PRO A 166 32.51 16.66 1.95
N GLN A 167 31.89 16.01 2.94
CA GLN A 167 32.56 15.27 4.00
C GLN A 167 32.89 13.80 3.66
N ILE A 168 32.30 13.22 2.61
CA ILE A 168 32.56 11.81 2.24
C ILE A 168 33.85 11.65 1.39
N THR A 169 34.40 12.73 0.85
CA THR A 169 35.64 12.71 0.02
C THR A 169 36.94 12.75 0.81
N ARG A 170 36.93 12.63 2.13
CA ARG A 170 38.17 12.53 2.95
C ARG A 170 38.21 11.20 3.69
N SER A 171 38.34 10.10 2.97
CA SER A 171 38.89 8.87 3.57
C SER A 171 40.41 8.95 3.51
N PRO A 172 41.14 8.92 4.66
CA PRO A 172 42.60 8.99 4.70
C PRO A 172 43.19 7.57 4.58
N ALA A 173 43.15 6.98 3.42
CA ALA A 173 43.73 5.65 3.20
C ALA A 173 44.32 5.48 1.80
N VAL A 174 45.16 6.43 1.34
CA VAL A 174 46.18 6.16 0.30
C VAL A 174 47.36 7.14 0.51
N GLN A 175 48.04 7.02 1.64
CA GLN A 175 49.36 7.55 1.82
C GLN A 175 50.22 6.58 2.63
N ALA A 176 50.57 5.48 2.02
CA ALA A 176 51.70 4.65 2.48
C ALA A 176 52.04 3.69 1.34
N THR A 177 52.95 4.11 0.49
CA THR A 177 54.08 3.31 -0.04
C THR A 177 54.72 4.04 -1.20
N ARG A 178 55.54 5.04 -0.88
CA ARG A 178 56.71 5.37 -1.68
C ARG A 178 57.82 5.76 -0.68
N ARG A 179 58.53 4.76 -0.22
CA ARG A 179 59.90 4.92 0.29
C ARG A 179 60.73 3.71 -0.14
N SER A 180 61.80 4.10 -0.83
CA SER A 180 63.11 3.43 -0.93
C SER A 180 63.20 2.11 -1.68
N GLY A 181 63.97 2.13 -2.73
CA GLY A 181 64.65 1.07 -3.45
C GLY A 181 65.15 1.59 -4.77
#